data_6ed4a017b05b6ca2d1e569f216a4d2f4
#
_entry.id   6ed4a017b05b6ca2d1e569f216a4d2f4
#
_cell.length_a   1.000
_cell.length_b   1.000
_cell.length_c   1.000
_cell.angle_alpha   90.00
_cell.angle_beta   90.00
_cell.angle_gamma   90.00
#
_symmetry.space_group_name_H-M   'P 1'
#
loop_
_entity.id
_entity.type
_entity.pdbx_description
1 polymer ?
#
loop_
_entity_poly.entity_id
_entity_poly.type
_entity_poly.pdbx_seq_one_letter_code
_entity_poly.pdbx_strand_id
1 'polypeptide(L)'
;NTEQNGQPSLQDAKISIVSAASGGAWYSIGGALAELFKNEIPGAVTECGPGGGISNIFTVSAGEAQLGFGFPNDVVDAENGAGSFDGNQITNIRGVTALYPGILHIAVAADSNIKTVEDLKGKVLCTQTKGNSAEQAMNIVLQAYGMTYDDMSTVNYVGFTDAVDLVKDGHADAIAYMSTYPYAALQDLAESKGVKLLGLDDEHIAKVQEINPAYEAIDIPGGTYKGTDEDVKCISAKTILFTSAEVSDDLVYAMTKALYENYDHLCTVNSSLSNMTPEYGSNTGITLHPGAEAYYKEIGAIQ
;
A
#
# COMPACT_ATOMS: atom_id res chain seq x y z
N ASN A 1 -1.95 -13.72 -50.07
CA ASN A 1 -1.00 -13.74 -49.00
C ASN A 1 -1.12 -12.43 -48.20
N THR A 2 -1.98 -12.44 -47.23
CA THR A 2 -2.12 -11.38 -46.24
C THR A 2 -1.19 -11.77 -45.07
N GLU A 3 -0.11 -11.02 -44.87
CA GLU A 3 0.71 -11.10 -43.69
C GLU A 3 -0.14 -10.70 -42.49
N GLN A 4 -0.54 -11.67 -41.70
CA GLN A 4 -1.01 -11.43 -40.33
C GLN A 4 0.18 -10.95 -39.56
N ASN A 5 0.18 -9.66 -39.18
CA ASN A 5 1.05 -9.10 -38.16
C ASN A 5 0.89 -9.95 -36.91
N GLY A 6 1.92 -10.72 -36.58
CA GLY A 6 1.97 -11.56 -35.41
C GLY A 6 2.09 -10.70 -34.13
N GLN A 7 0.96 -10.25 -33.59
CA GLN A 7 0.91 -9.97 -32.16
C GLN A 7 1.10 -11.30 -31.43
N PRO A 8 2.01 -11.40 -30.47
CA PRO A 8 2.10 -12.57 -29.61
C PRO A 8 0.70 -12.81 -29.01
N SER A 9 0.13 -13.98 -29.21
CA SER A 9 -1.18 -14.27 -28.65
C SER A 9 -1.05 -14.25 -27.12
N LEU A 10 -1.87 -13.45 -26.41
CA LEU A 10 -2.02 -13.50 -24.95
C LEU A 10 -2.69 -14.82 -24.49
N GLN A 11 -2.91 -15.73 -25.44
CA GLN A 11 -3.49 -17.03 -25.22
C GLN A 11 -2.58 -17.84 -24.28
N ASP A 12 -3.15 -18.38 -23.21
CA ASP A 12 -2.44 -19.09 -22.13
C ASP A 12 -1.50 -18.21 -21.27
N ALA A 13 -1.68 -16.87 -21.27
CA ALA A 13 -0.94 -16.00 -20.39
C ALA A 13 -1.22 -16.36 -18.92
N LYS A 14 -0.16 -16.59 -18.15
CA LYS A 14 -0.28 -16.77 -16.71
C LYS A 14 -0.26 -15.40 -16.02
N ILE A 15 -1.26 -15.14 -15.15
CA ILE A 15 -1.33 -13.93 -14.32
C ILE A 15 -1.51 -14.36 -12.87
N SER A 16 -0.39 -14.53 -12.19
CA SER A 16 -0.34 -14.76 -10.75
C SER A 16 -0.23 -13.42 -10.02
N ILE A 17 -1.14 -13.16 -9.09
CA ILE A 17 -1.22 -11.93 -8.32
C ILE A 17 -0.84 -12.23 -6.88
N VAL A 18 0.11 -11.48 -6.31
CA VAL A 18 0.45 -11.53 -4.89
C VAL A 18 -0.08 -10.28 -4.19
N SER A 19 -0.88 -10.47 -3.14
CA SER A 19 -1.67 -9.41 -2.52
C SER A 19 -1.28 -9.16 -1.06
N ALA A 20 -2.12 -9.54 -0.13
CA ALA A 20 -1.91 -9.42 1.31
C ALA A 20 -2.44 -10.66 2.03
N ALA A 21 -2.31 -10.69 3.35
CA ALA A 21 -2.95 -11.71 4.16
C ALA A 21 -4.47 -11.71 3.96
N SER A 22 -5.09 -12.89 4.10
CA SER A 22 -6.54 -13.04 4.03
C SER A 22 -7.26 -12.07 4.98
N GLY A 23 -8.34 -11.46 4.50
CA GLY A 23 -9.12 -10.44 5.23
C GLY A 23 -8.66 -9.00 5.00
N GLY A 24 -7.51 -8.75 4.37
CA GLY A 24 -7.09 -7.41 3.96
C GLY A 24 -7.75 -6.92 2.67
N ALA A 25 -7.79 -5.60 2.47
CA ALA A 25 -8.36 -4.99 1.27
C ALA A 25 -7.65 -5.48 -0.01
N TRP A 26 -6.33 -5.59 0.01
CA TRP A 26 -5.56 -6.09 -1.15
C TRP A 26 -5.95 -7.51 -1.52
N TYR A 27 -6.29 -8.37 -0.54
CA TYR A 27 -6.69 -9.75 -0.81
C TYR A 27 -8.02 -9.80 -1.57
N SER A 28 -9.01 -9.03 -1.13
CA SER A 28 -10.32 -8.96 -1.80
C SER A 28 -10.23 -8.32 -3.18
N ILE A 29 -9.47 -7.22 -3.30
CA ILE A 29 -9.22 -6.56 -4.59
C ILE A 29 -8.47 -7.51 -5.53
N GLY A 30 -7.39 -8.15 -5.06
CA GLY A 30 -6.61 -9.09 -5.87
C GLY A 30 -7.42 -10.26 -6.41
N GLY A 31 -8.36 -10.81 -5.61
CA GLY A 31 -9.31 -11.81 -6.06
C GLY A 31 -10.22 -11.31 -7.18
N ALA A 32 -10.76 -10.10 -7.03
CA ALA A 32 -11.57 -9.46 -8.07
C ALA A 32 -10.78 -9.16 -9.35
N LEU A 33 -9.50 -8.74 -9.22
CA LEU A 33 -8.62 -8.53 -10.36
C LEU A 33 -8.31 -9.85 -11.10
N ALA A 34 -8.09 -10.94 -10.38
CA ALA A 34 -7.87 -12.25 -11.00
C ALA A 34 -9.10 -12.68 -11.82
N GLU A 35 -10.31 -12.48 -11.30
CA GLU A 35 -11.55 -12.75 -12.04
C GLU A 35 -11.71 -11.81 -13.24
N LEU A 36 -11.44 -10.51 -13.07
CA LEU A 36 -11.48 -9.53 -14.15
C LEU A 36 -10.56 -9.93 -15.31
N PHE A 37 -9.29 -10.19 -15.04
CA PHE A 37 -8.32 -10.55 -16.07
C PHE A 37 -8.67 -11.87 -16.78
N LYS A 38 -9.24 -12.83 -16.05
CA LYS A 38 -9.74 -14.06 -16.63
C LYS A 38 -10.86 -13.81 -17.66
N ASN A 39 -11.69 -12.82 -17.39
CA ASN A 39 -12.83 -12.49 -18.27
C ASN A 39 -12.42 -11.61 -19.45
N GLU A 40 -11.53 -10.64 -19.23
CA GLU A 40 -11.15 -9.62 -20.21
C GLU A 40 -9.95 -10.02 -21.09
N ILE A 41 -9.11 -10.96 -20.65
CA ILE A 41 -7.94 -11.41 -21.41
C ILE A 41 -8.17 -12.86 -21.86
N PRO A 42 -8.54 -13.07 -23.14
CA PRO A 42 -8.89 -14.39 -23.65
C PRO A 42 -7.76 -15.41 -23.46
N GLY A 43 -8.08 -16.53 -22.79
CA GLY A 43 -7.15 -17.62 -22.55
C GLY A 43 -6.23 -17.43 -21.34
N ALA A 44 -6.32 -16.30 -20.61
CA ALA A 44 -5.52 -16.08 -19.42
C ALA A 44 -5.86 -17.08 -18.30
N VAL A 45 -4.82 -17.60 -17.65
CA VAL A 45 -4.92 -18.40 -16.44
C VAL A 45 -4.53 -17.52 -15.25
N THR A 46 -5.49 -17.23 -14.39
CA THR A 46 -5.33 -16.23 -13.32
C THR A 46 -5.47 -16.84 -11.95
N GLU A 47 -4.70 -16.34 -11.01
CA GLU A 47 -4.77 -16.70 -9.59
C GLU A 47 -4.39 -15.50 -8.71
N CYS A 48 -4.89 -15.45 -7.49
CA CYS A 48 -4.48 -14.50 -6.48
C CYS A 48 -4.10 -15.24 -5.20
N GLY A 49 -2.92 -14.94 -4.68
CA GLY A 49 -2.37 -15.49 -3.45
C GLY A 49 -2.14 -14.45 -2.37
N PRO A 50 -1.90 -14.93 -1.13
CA PRO A 50 -1.50 -14.05 -0.03
C PRO A 50 -0.11 -13.47 -0.28
N GLY A 51 0.21 -12.38 0.47
CA GLY A 51 1.51 -11.73 0.38
C GLY A 51 1.63 -10.59 1.39
N GLY A 52 2.45 -9.63 1.07
CA GLY A 52 2.68 -8.39 1.82
C GLY A 52 3.61 -7.49 1.00
N GLY A 53 3.50 -6.16 1.11
CA GLY A 53 4.16 -5.22 0.21
C GLY A 53 5.61 -5.59 -0.16
N ILE A 54 6.45 -5.76 0.84
CA ILE A 54 7.88 -6.09 0.66
C ILE A 54 8.08 -7.50 0.08
N SER A 55 7.38 -8.52 0.61
CA SER A 55 7.50 -9.89 0.08
C SER A 55 7.00 -10.00 -1.36
N ASN A 56 6.01 -9.19 -1.74
CA ASN A 56 5.50 -9.15 -3.11
C ASN A 56 6.57 -8.65 -4.09
N ILE A 57 7.40 -7.68 -3.68
CA ILE A 57 8.51 -7.18 -4.50
C ILE A 57 9.50 -8.30 -4.81
N PHE A 58 9.89 -9.10 -3.81
CA PHE A 58 10.75 -10.26 -4.03
C PHE A 58 10.13 -11.27 -4.99
N THR A 59 8.85 -11.63 -4.77
CA THR A 59 8.13 -12.62 -5.58
C THR A 59 7.99 -12.17 -7.04
N VAL A 60 7.59 -10.91 -7.28
CA VAL A 60 7.44 -10.37 -8.64
C VAL A 60 8.80 -10.19 -9.32
N SER A 61 9.82 -9.71 -8.59
CA SER A 61 11.18 -9.56 -9.11
C SER A 61 11.78 -10.90 -9.56
N ALA A 62 11.48 -11.99 -8.86
CA ALA A 62 11.91 -13.35 -9.20
C ALA A 62 11.12 -13.97 -10.35
N GLY A 63 10.07 -13.29 -10.87
CA GLY A 63 9.18 -13.83 -11.92
C GLY A 63 8.20 -14.89 -11.44
N GLU A 64 8.06 -15.08 -10.14
CA GLU A 64 7.14 -16.07 -9.54
C GLU A 64 5.68 -15.58 -9.59
N ALA A 65 5.46 -14.26 -9.66
CA ALA A 65 4.17 -13.62 -9.93
C ALA A 65 4.32 -12.52 -10.97
N GLN A 66 3.23 -12.24 -11.72
CA GLN A 66 3.20 -11.22 -12.74
C GLN A 66 2.74 -9.87 -12.20
N LEU A 67 2.01 -9.86 -11.09
CA LEU A 67 1.46 -8.64 -10.52
C LEU A 67 1.55 -8.68 -8.99
N GLY A 68 1.92 -7.56 -8.39
CA GLY A 68 2.00 -7.41 -6.94
C GLY A 68 1.36 -6.12 -6.45
N PHE A 69 0.83 -6.16 -5.23
CA PHE A 69 0.44 -4.97 -4.47
C PHE A 69 1.61 -4.50 -3.62
N GLY A 70 1.80 -3.20 -3.51
CA GLY A 70 2.80 -2.60 -2.64
C GLY A 70 2.73 -1.09 -2.60
N PHE A 71 3.83 -0.50 -2.17
CA PHE A 71 4.00 0.93 -2.06
C PHE A 71 5.27 1.37 -2.79
N PRO A 72 5.30 2.56 -3.42
CA PRO A 72 6.48 3.05 -4.13
C PRO A 72 7.69 3.25 -3.22
N ASN A 73 7.49 3.61 -1.94
CA ASN A 73 8.57 3.72 -0.97
C ASN A 73 9.32 2.40 -0.77
N ASP A 74 8.63 1.25 -0.75
CA ASP A 74 9.26 -0.06 -0.65
C ASP A 74 10.06 -0.38 -1.92
N VAL A 75 9.58 0.05 -3.10
CA VAL A 75 10.31 -0.11 -4.36
C VAL A 75 11.56 0.77 -4.39
N VAL A 76 11.48 2.02 -3.91
CA VAL A 76 12.63 2.91 -3.76
C VAL A 76 13.68 2.30 -2.82
N ASP A 77 13.27 1.73 -1.69
CA ASP A 77 14.17 1.03 -0.78
C ASP A 77 14.79 -0.20 -1.44
N ALA A 78 14.01 -0.96 -2.24
CA ALA A 78 14.51 -2.11 -3.00
C ALA A 78 15.55 -1.69 -4.04
N GLU A 79 15.31 -0.60 -4.79
CA GLU A 79 16.24 -0.06 -5.78
C GLU A 79 17.55 0.43 -5.14
N ASN A 80 17.51 0.90 -3.91
CA ASN A 80 18.67 1.36 -3.16
C ASN A 80 19.32 0.24 -2.32
N GLY A 81 18.73 -0.95 -2.23
CA GLY A 81 19.19 -2.01 -1.33
C GLY A 81 19.13 -1.60 0.14
N ALA A 82 18.10 -0.82 0.51
CA ALA A 82 17.92 -0.27 1.85
C ALA A 82 16.87 -1.02 2.68
N GLY A 83 16.85 -0.82 3.97
CA GLY A 83 15.83 -1.39 4.86
C GLY A 83 15.76 -2.91 4.78
N SER A 84 14.59 -3.45 4.46
CA SER A 84 14.38 -4.90 4.30
C SER A 84 15.10 -5.51 3.08
N PHE A 85 15.69 -4.68 2.22
CA PHE A 85 16.42 -5.08 1.00
C PHE A 85 17.94 -4.97 1.15
N ASP A 86 18.45 -4.77 2.37
CA ASP A 86 19.90 -4.70 2.61
C ASP A 86 20.61 -5.93 2.03
N GLY A 87 21.59 -5.68 1.16
CA GLY A 87 22.30 -6.72 0.41
C GLY A 87 21.53 -7.38 -0.75
N ASN A 88 20.29 -6.94 -1.06
CA ASN A 88 19.42 -7.49 -2.10
C ASN A 88 18.82 -6.37 -2.96
N GLN A 89 19.64 -5.61 -3.66
CA GLN A 89 19.16 -4.56 -4.56
C GLN A 89 18.28 -5.15 -5.68
N ILE A 90 17.08 -4.58 -5.86
CA ILE A 90 16.10 -4.99 -6.88
C ILE A 90 15.76 -3.79 -7.75
N THR A 91 15.99 -3.88 -9.06
CA THR A 91 15.83 -2.76 -10.00
C THR A 91 14.87 -3.03 -11.15
N ASN A 92 14.25 -4.22 -11.18
CA ASN A 92 13.37 -4.65 -12.28
C ASN A 92 11.87 -4.46 -11.98
N ILE A 93 11.49 -3.78 -10.92
CA ILE A 93 10.08 -3.48 -10.63
C ILE A 93 9.62 -2.27 -11.44
N ARG A 94 8.39 -2.35 -11.97
CA ARG A 94 7.74 -1.29 -12.77
C ARG A 94 6.31 -1.09 -12.31
N GLY A 95 5.86 0.17 -12.28
CA GLY A 95 4.49 0.52 -11.93
C GLY A 95 3.49 0.14 -13.03
N VAL A 96 2.32 -0.32 -12.62
CA VAL A 96 1.18 -0.56 -13.50
C VAL A 96 0.13 0.51 -13.28
N THR A 97 -0.34 0.67 -12.04
CA THR A 97 -1.29 1.73 -11.67
C THR A 97 -1.21 2.05 -10.17
N ALA A 98 -1.49 3.31 -9.81
CA ALA A 98 -1.79 3.68 -8.44
C ALA A 98 -3.29 3.52 -8.17
N LEU A 99 -3.64 2.94 -7.02
CA LEU A 99 -5.01 2.61 -6.66
C LEU A 99 -5.63 3.65 -5.73
N TYR A 100 -5.00 3.90 -4.59
CA TYR A 100 -5.46 4.82 -3.55
C TYR A 100 -4.33 5.09 -2.54
N PRO A 101 -4.42 6.16 -1.71
CA PRO A 101 -3.42 6.40 -0.67
C PRO A 101 -3.55 5.39 0.47
N GLY A 102 -2.44 4.77 0.85
CA GLY A 102 -2.27 4.09 2.13
C GLY A 102 -1.71 5.08 3.15
N ILE A 103 -2.41 5.29 4.25
CA ILE A 103 -2.12 6.35 5.21
C ILE A 103 -1.66 5.74 6.52
N LEU A 104 -0.57 6.22 7.07
CA LEU A 104 -0.10 5.79 8.39
C LEU A 104 -0.99 6.40 9.46
N HIS A 105 -1.75 5.56 10.14
CA HIS A 105 -2.49 5.90 11.34
C HIS A 105 -1.62 5.58 12.56
N ILE A 106 -1.31 6.59 13.36
CA ILE A 106 -0.74 6.40 14.70
C ILE A 106 -1.85 6.77 15.69
N ALA A 107 -2.43 5.77 16.33
CA ALA A 107 -3.66 5.92 17.09
C ALA A 107 -3.49 5.49 18.55
N VAL A 108 -4.14 6.22 19.45
CA VAL A 108 -4.24 5.92 20.89
C VAL A 108 -5.70 6.04 21.34
N ALA A 109 -6.06 5.43 22.48
CA ALA A 109 -7.37 5.63 23.06
C ALA A 109 -7.58 7.12 23.40
N ALA A 110 -8.82 7.63 23.30
CA ALA A 110 -9.12 9.06 23.46
C ALA A 110 -8.78 9.58 24.88
N ASP A 111 -8.85 8.74 25.89
CA ASP A 111 -8.51 9.05 27.28
C ASP A 111 -7.02 8.91 27.61
N SER A 112 -6.20 8.49 26.64
CA SER A 112 -4.74 8.38 26.78
C SER A 112 -4.09 9.76 27.05
N ASN A 113 -3.04 9.77 27.86
CA ASN A 113 -2.20 10.96 28.08
C ASN A 113 -1.18 11.20 26.96
N ILE A 114 -1.05 10.28 26.00
CA ILE A 114 -0.18 10.38 24.84
C ILE A 114 -0.79 11.40 23.88
N LYS A 115 -0.03 12.41 23.45
CA LYS A 115 -0.48 13.50 22.57
C LYS A 115 0.38 13.66 21.34
N THR A 116 1.64 13.23 21.40
CA THR A 116 2.62 13.37 20.33
C THR A 116 3.35 12.05 20.10
N VAL A 117 4.11 11.97 19.02
CA VAL A 117 4.94 10.78 18.72
C VAL A 117 6.02 10.58 19.80
N GLU A 118 6.58 11.65 20.33
CA GLU A 118 7.60 11.58 21.39
C GLU A 118 7.06 10.98 22.69
N ASP A 119 5.77 11.14 22.98
CA ASP A 119 5.12 10.55 24.15
C ASP A 119 5.04 9.02 24.08
N LEU A 120 5.32 8.42 22.92
CA LEU A 120 5.40 6.97 22.74
C LEU A 120 6.62 6.35 23.45
N LYS A 121 7.60 7.16 23.84
CA LYS A 121 8.78 6.68 24.58
C LYS A 121 8.37 5.97 25.85
N GLY A 122 8.84 4.74 26.02
CA GLY A 122 8.51 3.89 27.17
C GLY A 122 7.10 3.29 27.14
N LYS A 123 6.37 3.42 26.03
CA LYS A 123 5.01 2.88 25.86
C LYS A 123 5.02 1.54 25.15
N VAL A 124 3.88 0.85 25.18
CA VAL A 124 3.63 -0.38 24.41
C VAL A 124 3.01 -0.01 23.07
N LEU A 125 3.76 -0.21 22.00
CA LEU A 125 3.33 0.06 20.63
C LEU A 125 2.96 -1.24 19.93
N CYS A 126 1.81 -1.27 19.24
CA CYS A 126 1.47 -2.31 18.30
C CYS A 126 1.72 -1.82 16.87
N THR A 127 2.39 -2.62 16.07
CA THR A 127 2.56 -2.41 14.63
C THR A 127 2.42 -3.73 13.89
N GLN A 128 2.43 -3.70 12.56
CA GLN A 128 2.33 -4.91 11.77
C GLN A 128 3.56 -5.81 11.91
N THR A 129 3.48 -6.99 11.32
CA THR A 129 4.58 -7.97 11.29
C THR A 129 5.88 -7.28 10.87
N LYS A 130 6.95 -7.61 11.57
CA LYS A 130 8.29 -7.05 11.32
C LYS A 130 8.69 -7.23 9.86
N GLY A 131 9.19 -6.16 9.25
CA GLY A 131 9.53 -6.12 7.84
C GLY A 131 8.33 -5.89 6.90
N ASN A 132 7.15 -5.58 7.43
CA ASN A 132 6.00 -5.13 6.63
C ASN A 132 6.10 -3.62 6.36
N SER A 133 5.49 -3.16 5.26
CA SER A 133 5.51 -1.73 4.86
C SER A 133 5.04 -0.76 5.95
N ALA A 134 4.01 -1.13 6.72
CA ALA A 134 3.52 -0.28 7.81
C ALA A 134 4.48 -0.22 9.00
N GLU A 135 5.15 -1.33 9.29
CA GLU A 135 6.21 -1.35 10.32
C GLU A 135 7.38 -0.48 9.88
N GLN A 136 7.79 -0.56 8.62
CA GLN A 136 8.84 0.29 8.06
C GLN A 136 8.44 1.77 8.07
N ALA A 137 7.20 2.11 7.72
CA ALA A 137 6.69 3.49 7.78
C ALA A 137 6.79 4.07 9.20
N MET A 138 6.38 3.28 10.21
CA MET A 138 6.51 3.72 11.61
C MET A 138 7.96 3.83 12.05
N ASN A 139 8.84 2.93 11.60
CA ASN A 139 10.27 3.01 11.88
C ASN A 139 10.88 4.31 11.32
N ILE A 140 10.53 4.70 10.09
CA ILE A 140 10.98 5.96 9.48
C ILE A 140 10.45 7.17 10.24
N VAL A 141 9.18 7.15 10.69
CA VAL A 141 8.63 8.20 11.54
C VAL A 141 9.44 8.31 12.85
N LEU A 142 9.69 7.20 13.54
CA LEU A 142 10.50 7.22 14.75
C LEU A 142 11.89 7.82 14.49
N GLN A 143 12.56 7.44 13.39
CA GLN A 143 13.85 8.02 13.01
C GLN A 143 13.78 9.55 12.79
N ALA A 144 12.71 10.04 12.15
CA ALA A 144 12.50 11.47 11.95
C ALA A 144 12.41 12.23 13.29
N TYR A 145 11.86 11.59 14.33
CA TYR A 145 11.82 12.10 15.71
C TYR A 145 13.08 11.79 16.53
N GLY A 146 14.13 11.21 15.94
CA GLY A 146 15.35 10.81 16.64
C GLY A 146 15.14 9.65 17.61
N MET A 147 14.15 8.82 17.34
CA MET A 147 13.74 7.66 18.13
C MET A 147 13.94 6.36 17.36
N THR A 148 13.85 5.26 18.06
CA THR A 148 13.86 3.91 17.50
C THR A 148 12.85 3.03 18.23
N TYR A 149 12.60 1.83 17.76
CA TYR A 149 11.77 0.86 18.48
C TYR A 149 12.34 0.48 19.87
N ASP A 150 13.64 0.65 20.10
CA ASP A 150 14.27 0.40 21.41
C ASP A 150 13.86 1.45 22.46
N ASP A 151 13.32 2.61 22.05
CA ASP A 151 12.76 3.61 22.97
C ASP A 151 11.37 3.21 23.50
N MET A 152 10.72 2.22 22.90
CA MET A 152 9.46 1.66 23.37
C MET A 152 9.69 0.69 24.54
N SER A 153 8.73 0.55 25.46
CA SER A 153 8.82 -0.51 26.47
C SER A 153 8.63 -1.89 25.87
N THR A 154 7.76 -1.98 24.87
CA THR A 154 7.49 -3.20 24.11
C THR A 154 6.95 -2.82 22.73
N VAL A 155 7.34 -3.58 21.71
CA VAL A 155 6.72 -3.51 20.38
C VAL A 155 6.07 -4.86 20.08
N ASN A 156 4.75 -4.84 19.86
CA ASN A 156 3.98 -6.00 19.46
C ASN A 156 3.80 -6.00 17.93
N TYR A 157 4.35 -7.00 17.29
CA TYR A 157 4.26 -7.22 15.82
C TYR A 157 3.08 -8.16 15.54
N VAL A 158 1.87 -7.60 15.47
CA VAL A 158 0.61 -8.37 15.42
C VAL A 158 -0.30 -7.89 14.29
N GLY A 159 -1.35 -8.66 13.99
CA GLY A 159 -2.41 -8.25 13.08
C GLY A 159 -3.22 -7.07 13.63
N PHE A 160 -3.91 -6.36 12.75
CA PHE A 160 -4.60 -5.12 13.14
C PHE A 160 -5.72 -5.36 14.16
N THR A 161 -6.51 -6.43 13.99
CA THR A 161 -7.58 -6.78 14.93
C THR A 161 -7.01 -7.08 16.32
N ASP A 162 -5.92 -7.86 16.37
CA ASP A 162 -5.24 -8.18 17.62
C ASP A 162 -4.69 -6.92 18.30
N ALA A 163 -4.14 -5.97 17.51
CA ALA A 163 -3.65 -4.69 18.03
C ALA A 163 -4.78 -3.86 18.67
N VAL A 164 -5.95 -3.81 18.02
CA VAL A 164 -7.14 -3.13 18.54
C VAL A 164 -7.58 -3.77 19.85
N ASP A 165 -7.63 -5.10 19.93
CA ASP A 165 -8.00 -5.81 21.14
C ASP A 165 -6.99 -5.54 22.28
N LEU A 166 -5.70 -5.54 22.01
CA LEU A 166 -4.69 -5.21 23.00
C LEU A 166 -4.85 -3.79 23.57
N VAL A 167 -5.23 -2.80 22.74
CA VAL A 167 -5.52 -1.44 23.22
C VAL A 167 -6.82 -1.39 24.01
N LYS A 168 -7.87 -2.09 23.56
CA LYS A 168 -9.15 -2.19 24.28
C LYS A 168 -8.96 -2.77 25.70
N ASP A 169 -8.11 -3.79 25.80
CA ASP A 169 -7.85 -4.51 27.06
C ASP A 169 -6.82 -3.79 27.95
N GLY A 170 -6.21 -2.71 27.45
CA GLY A 170 -5.18 -1.94 28.18
C GLY A 170 -3.81 -2.63 28.24
N HIS A 171 -3.55 -3.54 27.32
CA HIS A 171 -2.27 -4.24 27.16
C HIS A 171 -1.33 -3.55 26.15
N ALA A 172 -1.84 -2.57 25.39
CA ALA A 172 -1.05 -1.70 24.54
C ALA A 172 -1.54 -0.26 24.66
N ASP A 173 -0.62 0.69 24.41
CA ASP A 173 -0.88 2.12 24.51
C ASP A 173 -1.20 2.76 23.15
N ALA A 174 -0.60 2.25 22.07
CA ALA A 174 -0.71 2.82 20.74
C ALA A 174 -0.69 1.76 19.63
N ILE A 175 -1.26 2.14 18.49
CA ILE A 175 -1.30 1.35 17.25
C ILE A 175 -0.70 2.19 16.13
N ALA A 176 0.18 1.61 15.31
CA ALA A 176 0.70 2.24 14.09
C ALA A 176 0.49 1.32 12.89
N TYR A 177 -0.38 1.74 11.95
CA TYR A 177 -0.78 0.94 10.79
C TYR A 177 -1.02 1.78 9.55
N MET A 178 -0.70 1.24 8.38
CA MET A 178 -1.07 1.83 7.09
C MET A 178 -2.39 1.26 6.59
N SER A 179 -3.35 2.14 6.31
CA SER A 179 -4.67 1.79 5.76
C SER A 179 -5.30 2.99 5.05
N THR A 180 -6.46 2.77 4.44
CA THR A 180 -7.37 3.86 4.03
C THR A 180 -8.09 4.43 5.25
N TYR A 181 -8.78 5.58 5.09
CA TYR A 181 -9.72 6.06 6.11
C TYR A 181 -11.15 6.18 5.51
N PRO A 182 -12.21 5.92 6.30
CA PRO A 182 -12.16 5.31 7.62
C PRO A 182 -11.76 3.82 7.55
N TYR A 183 -11.00 3.35 8.53
CA TYR A 183 -10.61 1.95 8.62
C TYR A 183 -11.48 1.21 9.65
N ALA A 184 -12.12 0.12 9.25
CA ALA A 184 -13.16 -0.54 10.03
C ALA A 184 -12.70 -0.99 11.44
N ALA A 185 -11.51 -1.57 11.56
CA ALA A 185 -11.03 -2.01 12.87
C ALA A 185 -10.68 -0.83 13.80
N LEU A 186 -10.21 0.31 13.24
CA LEU A 186 -10.00 1.51 14.04
C LEU A 186 -11.32 2.19 14.41
N GLN A 187 -12.34 2.10 13.56
CA GLN A 187 -13.70 2.54 13.93
C GLN A 187 -14.26 1.74 15.10
N ASP A 188 -14.02 0.41 15.14
CA ASP A 188 -14.44 -0.42 16.26
C ASP A 188 -13.78 0.01 17.59
N LEU A 189 -12.48 0.36 17.58
CA LEU A 189 -11.81 0.97 18.73
C LEU A 189 -12.43 2.34 19.07
N ALA A 190 -12.67 3.17 18.05
CA ALA A 190 -13.24 4.51 18.20
C ALA A 190 -14.65 4.46 18.84
N GLU A 191 -15.49 3.51 18.44
CA GLU A 191 -16.83 3.33 19.04
C GLU A 191 -16.75 2.88 20.49
N SER A 192 -15.78 2.04 20.87
CA SER A 192 -15.66 1.49 22.22
C SER A 192 -15.02 2.46 23.22
N LYS A 193 -13.93 3.12 22.85
CA LYS A 193 -13.12 3.98 23.74
C LYS A 193 -12.90 5.41 23.21
N GLY A 194 -13.31 5.70 21.97
CA GLY A 194 -12.82 6.86 21.25
C GLY A 194 -11.36 6.70 20.85
N VAL A 195 -10.91 7.41 19.81
CA VAL A 195 -9.56 7.38 19.28
C VAL A 195 -9.04 8.79 19.08
N LYS A 196 -7.80 9.03 19.50
CA LYS A 196 -7.00 10.17 19.03
C LYS A 196 -5.94 9.67 18.06
N LEU A 197 -5.81 10.36 16.95
CA LEU A 197 -4.68 10.18 16.05
C LEU A 197 -3.55 11.11 16.47
N LEU A 198 -2.32 10.62 16.42
CA LEU A 198 -1.11 11.41 16.65
C LEU A 198 -0.66 11.95 15.29
N GLY A 199 -0.78 13.26 15.11
CA GLY A 199 -0.35 13.97 13.90
C GLY A 199 1.16 14.17 13.85
N LEU A 200 1.66 14.41 12.64
CA LEU A 200 3.04 14.79 12.38
C LEU A 200 3.09 16.27 11.99
N ASP A 201 4.07 16.99 12.47
CA ASP A 201 4.31 18.36 12.03
C ASP A 201 5.11 18.40 10.71
N ASP A 202 5.14 19.58 10.08
CA ASP A 202 5.79 19.77 8.78
C ASP A 202 7.31 19.51 8.82
N GLU A 203 7.97 19.79 9.97
CA GLU A 203 9.40 19.53 10.13
C GLU A 203 9.70 18.02 10.08
N HIS A 204 8.91 17.22 10.81
CA HIS A 204 9.13 15.77 10.87
C HIS A 204 8.67 15.07 9.58
N ILE A 205 7.63 15.58 8.91
CA ILE A 205 7.27 15.11 7.56
C ILE A 205 8.42 15.36 6.58
N ALA A 206 9.03 16.55 6.61
CA ALA A 206 10.18 16.84 5.75
C ALA A 206 11.35 15.86 6.02
N LYS A 207 11.64 15.56 7.28
CA LYS A 207 12.65 14.55 7.64
C LYS A 207 12.30 13.15 7.15
N VAL A 208 11.02 12.74 7.23
CA VAL A 208 10.56 11.48 6.63
C VAL A 208 10.84 11.45 5.14
N GLN A 209 10.54 12.55 4.43
CA GLN A 209 10.76 12.67 2.98
C GLN A 209 12.25 12.76 2.61
N GLU A 210 13.12 13.25 3.50
CA GLU A 210 14.58 13.18 3.33
C GLU A 210 15.09 11.72 3.38
N ILE A 211 14.49 10.89 4.25
CA ILE A 211 14.82 9.47 4.35
C ILE A 211 14.27 8.69 3.15
N ASN A 212 13.01 8.92 2.82
CA ASN A 212 12.36 8.28 1.67
C ASN A 212 11.36 9.25 1.00
N PRO A 213 11.68 9.78 -0.19
CA PRO A 213 10.90 10.83 -0.87
C PRO A 213 9.56 10.34 -1.43
N ALA A 214 9.28 9.05 -1.41
CA ALA A 214 8.01 8.51 -1.90
C ALA A 214 6.85 8.68 -0.89
N TYR A 215 7.12 9.11 0.35
CA TYR A 215 6.07 9.48 1.29
C TYR A 215 5.53 10.88 0.99
N GLU A 216 4.21 11.00 1.03
CA GLU A 216 3.47 12.25 0.82
C GLU A 216 2.76 12.67 2.12
N ALA A 217 2.64 13.99 2.36
CA ALA A 217 1.78 14.49 3.43
C ALA A 217 0.31 14.38 3.04
N ILE A 218 -0.54 13.99 3.99
CA ILE A 218 -1.99 13.92 3.81
C ILE A 218 -2.68 14.23 5.14
N ASP A 219 -3.86 14.83 5.09
CA ASP A 219 -4.69 15.05 6.27
C ASP A 219 -5.81 13.99 6.34
N ILE A 220 -5.98 13.39 7.51
CA ILE A 220 -7.18 12.63 7.84
C ILE A 220 -8.20 13.62 8.41
N PRO A 221 -9.37 13.80 7.76
CA PRO A 221 -10.35 14.81 8.20
C PRO A 221 -10.86 14.57 9.62
N GLY A 222 -11.03 15.65 10.37
CA GLY A 222 -11.69 15.63 11.67
C GLY A 222 -13.07 14.99 11.58
N GLY A 223 -13.46 14.27 12.61
CA GLY A 223 -14.73 13.53 12.63
C GLY A 223 -14.69 12.17 11.90
N THR A 224 -13.56 11.80 11.26
CA THR A 224 -13.40 10.46 10.66
C THR A 224 -13.51 9.35 11.70
N TYR A 225 -12.97 9.58 12.88
CA TYR A 225 -13.06 8.66 14.02
C TYR A 225 -13.59 9.39 15.25
N LYS A 226 -14.46 8.75 16.01
CA LYS A 226 -14.97 9.28 17.27
C LYS A 226 -13.82 9.54 18.24
N GLY A 227 -13.66 10.79 18.67
CA GLY A 227 -12.57 11.25 19.53
C GLY A 227 -11.42 11.95 18.79
N THR A 228 -11.50 12.05 17.45
CA THR A 228 -10.61 12.86 16.62
C THR A 228 -11.45 13.93 15.90
N ASP A 229 -11.54 15.12 16.50
CA ASP A 229 -12.47 16.18 16.05
C ASP A 229 -11.82 17.14 15.03
N GLU A 230 -10.51 17.22 14.99
CA GLU A 230 -9.73 18.09 14.09
C GLU A 230 -9.02 17.27 13.01
N ASP A 231 -8.67 17.93 11.91
CA ASP A 231 -7.85 17.34 10.86
C ASP A 231 -6.49 16.93 11.44
N VAL A 232 -6.01 15.74 11.07
CA VAL A 232 -4.73 15.21 11.55
C VAL A 232 -3.80 14.94 10.38
N LYS A 233 -2.69 15.69 10.36
CA LYS A 233 -1.67 15.54 9.33
C LYS A 233 -0.86 14.26 9.54
N CYS A 234 -0.79 13.43 8.50
CA CYS A 234 -0.13 12.12 8.49
C CYS A 234 0.80 12.01 7.27
N ILE A 235 1.51 10.90 7.19
CA ILE A 235 2.18 10.48 5.97
C ILE A 235 1.36 9.41 5.26
N SER A 236 1.48 9.39 3.95
CA SER A 236 0.89 8.37 3.08
C SER A 236 1.88 7.89 2.03
N ALA A 237 1.64 6.71 1.52
CA ALA A 237 2.23 6.23 0.28
C ALA A 237 1.12 5.69 -0.62
N LYS A 238 1.25 5.85 -1.93
CA LYS A 238 0.25 5.32 -2.86
C LYS A 238 0.26 3.80 -2.82
N THR A 239 -0.90 3.19 -2.63
CA THR A 239 -1.04 1.76 -2.94
C THR A 239 -0.94 1.60 -4.44
N ILE A 240 -0.01 0.80 -4.90
CA ILE A 240 0.22 0.56 -6.32
C ILE A 240 0.08 -0.93 -6.67
N LEU A 241 -0.29 -1.17 -7.93
CA LEU A 241 0.00 -2.42 -8.60
C LEU A 241 1.33 -2.24 -9.35
N PHE A 242 2.19 -3.22 -9.20
CA PHE A 242 3.48 -3.26 -9.89
C PHE A 242 3.72 -4.62 -10.53
N THR A 243 4.62 -4.67 -11.48
CA THR A 243 5.02 -5.85 -12.23
C THR A 243 6.54 -5.88 -12.40
N SER A 244 7.08 -6.96 -12.95
CA SER A 244 8.49 -7.01 -13.37
C SER A 244 8.65 -6.42 -14.77
N ALA A 245 9.77 -5.75 -15.02
CA ALA A 245 10.18 -5.31 -16.36
C ALA A 245 10.29 -6.45 -17.39
N GLU A 246 10.34 -7.71 -16.93
CA GLU A 246 10.41 -8.90 -17.76
C GLU A 246 9.04 -9.36 -18.29
N VAL A 247 7.94 -8.86 -17.75
CA VAL A 247 6.58 -9.18 -18.24
C VAL A 247 6.37 -8.46 -19.57
N SER A 248 5.72 -9.12 -20.53
CA SER A 248 5.56 -8.53 -21.87
C SER A 248 4.70 -7.27 -21.86
N ASP A 249 5.06 -6.31 -22.71
CA ASP A 249 4.34 -5.05 -22.87
C ASP A 249 2.87 -5.27 -23.22
N ASP A 250 2.57 -6.21 -24.11
CA ASP A 250 1.21 -6.55 -24.54
C ASP A 250 0.35 -7.05 -23.35
N LEU A 251 0.94 -7.87 -22.46
CA LEU A 251 0.20 -8.37 -21.30
C LEU A 251 -0.07 -7.26 -20.29
N VAL A 252 0.92 -6.42 -20.01
CA VAL A 252 0.74 -5.31 -19.07
C VAL A 252 -0.21 -4.26 -19.63
N TYR A 253 -0.14 -3.98 -20.94
CA TYR A 253 -1.12 -3.13 -21.62
C TYR A 253 -2.54 -3.69 -21.45
N ALA A 254 -2.75 -4.98 -21.75
CA ALA A 254 -4.07 -5.62 -21.63
C ALA A 254 -4.60 -5.60 -20.18
N MET A 255 -3.74 -5.86 -19.18
CA MET A 255 -4.12 -5.75 -17.77
C MET A 255 -4.51 -4.32 -17.40
N THR A 256 -3.71 -3.32 -17.79
CA THR A 256 -3.98 -1.91 -17.50
C THR A 256 -5.30 -1.47 -18.16
N LYS A 257 -5.50 -1.83 -19.40
CA LYS A 257 -6.76 -1.56 -20.14
C LYS A 257 -7.96 -2.16 -19.42
N ALA A 258 -7.88 -3.44 -19.04
CA ALA A 258 -8.98 -4.12 -18.33
C ALA A 258 -9.36 -3.41 -17.02
N LEU A 259 -8.39 -2.88 -16.26
CA LEU A 259 -8.65 -2.11 -15.03
C LEU A 259 -9.54 -0.89 -15.31
N TYR A 260 -9.19 -0.08 -16.32
CA TYR A 260 -9.88 1.19 -16.59
C TYR A 260 -11.19 1.02 -17.34
N GLU A 261 -11.30 0.04 -18.24
CA GLU A 261 -12.56 -0.28 -18.90
C GLU A 261 -13.60 -0.88 -17.96
N ASN A 262 -13.18 -1.38 -16.77
CA ASN A 262 -14.05 -1.94 -15.74
C ASN A 262 -13.99 -1.13 -14.41
N TYR A 263 -13.60 0.13 -14.49
CA TYR A 263 -13.41 1.01 -13.33
C TYR A 263 -14.63 1.07 -12.41
N ASP A 264 -15.82 1.29 -12.95
CA ASP A 264 -17.06 1.39 -12.16
C ASP A 264 -17.34 0.10 -11.37
N HIS A 265 -17.11 -1.07 -12.00
CA HIS A 265 -17.24 -2.35 -11.32
C HIS A 265 -16.23 -2.50 -10.18
N LEU A 266 -14.98 -2.15 -10.40
CA LEU A 266 -13.93 -2.21 -9.37
C LEU A 266 -14.26 -1.30 -8.18
N CYS A 267 -14.85 -0.12 -8.40
CA CYS A 267 -15.32 0.77 -7.33
C CYS A 267 -16.42 0.11 -6.47
N THR A 268 -17.20 -0.84 -7.01
CA THR A 268 -18.18 -1.60 -6.20
C THR A 268 -17.52 -2.66 -5.33
N VAL A 269 -16.35 -3.18 -5.74
CA VAL A 269 -15.57 -4.14 -4.94
C VAL A 269 -14.95 -3.45 -3.73
N ASN A 270 -14.37 -2.27 -3.95
CA ASN A 270 -13.81 -1.44 -2.89
C ASN A 270 -13.93 0.04 -3.27
N SER A 271 -14.66 0.82 -2.47
CA SER A 271 -14.91 2.23 -2.74
C SER A 271 -13.66 3.10 -2.79
N SER A 272 -12.55 2.70 -2.15
CA SER A 272 -11.28 3.42 -2.24
C SER A 272 -10.70 3.43 -3.64
N LEU A 273 -11.07 2.47 -4.52
CA LEU A 273 -10.67 2.43 -5.92
C LEU A 273 -11.25 3.60 -6.74
N SER A 274 -12.20 4.37 -6.20
CA SER A 274 -12.64 5.63 -6.80
C SER A 274 -11.51 6.67 -6.95
N ASN A 275 -10.41 6.50 -6.23
CA ASN A 275 -9.20 7.31 -6.42
C ASN A 275 -8.42 6.95 -7.69
N MET A 276 -8.61 5.75 -8.25
CA MET A 276 -7.88 5.23 -9.41
C MET A 276 -8.34 5.90 -10.72
N THR A 277 -8.37 7.24 -10.78
CA THR A 277 -8.57 7.92 -12.06
C THR A 277 -7.34 7.71 -12.95
N PRO A 278 -7.43 7.87 -14.28
CA PRO A 278 -6.26 7.71 -15.15
C PRO A 278 -5.08 8.60 -14.77
N GLU A 279 -5.33 9.85 -14.35
CA GLU A 279 -4.30 10.79 -13.92
C GLU A 279 -3.64 10.37 -12.60
N TYR A 280 -4.43 9.89 -11.64
CA TYR A 280 -3.89 9.37 -10.38
C TYR A 280 -3.16 8.05 -10.59
N GLY A 281 -3.76 7.15 -11.36
CA GLY A 281 -3.24 5.81 -11.61
C GLY A 281 -1.91 5.80 -12.36
N SER A 282 -1.73 6.70 -13.34
CA SER A 282 -0.47 6.84 -14.08
C SER A 282 0.70 7.35 -13.22
N ASN A 283 0.39 8.05 -12.12
CA ASN A 283 1.39 8.56 -11.18
C ASN A 283 1.67 7.53 -10.06
N THR A 284 2.33 6.45 -10.40
CA THR A 284 2.66 5.36 -9.44
C THR A 284 3.77 5.71 -8.44
N GLY A 285 4.52 6.80 -8.67
CA GLY A 285 5.69 7.14 -7.85
C GLY A 285 6.97 6.36 -8.19
N ILE A 286 6.89 5.43 -9.15
CA ILE A 286 8.01 4.66 -9.71
C ILE A 286 7.89 4.63 -11.24
N THR A 287 8.95 4.19 -11.92
CA THR A 287 8.94 4.05 -13.39
C THR A 287 7.81 3.13 -13.85
N LEU A 288 6.95 3.63 -14.75
CA LEU A 288 5.90 2.82 -15.36
C LEU A 288 6.48 1.70 -16.22
N HIS A 289 5.73 0.59 -16.27
CA HIS A 289 5.99 -0.44 -17.28
C HIS A 289 5.61 0.08 -18.67
N PRO A 290 6.39 -0.20 -19.75
CA PRO A 290 6.08 0.30 -21.09
C PRO A 290 4.68 -0.02 -21.57
N GLY A 291 4.14 -1.21 -21.25
CA GLY A 291 2.77 -1.59 -21.60
C GLY A 291 1.70 -0.74 -20.88
N ALA A 292 1.92 -0.41 -19.60
CA ALA A 292 1.04 0.51 -18.86
C ALA A 292 1.15 1.94 -19.41
N GLU A 293 2.37 2.40 -19.65
CA GLU A 293 2.62 3.72 -20.24
C GLU A 293 1.94 3.88 -21.60
N ALA A 294 2.00 2.84 -22.46
CA ALA A 294 1.34 2.84 -23.76
C ALA A 294 -0.18 3.03 -23.64
N TYR A 295 -0.83 2.34 -22.70
CA TYR A 295 -2.25 2.52 -22.45
C TYR A 295 -2.59 3.93 -21.95
N TYR A 296 -1.85 4.46 -21.00
CA TYR A 296 -2.07 5.82 -20.48
C TYR A 296 -1.88 6.91 -21.56
N LYS A 297 -0.92 6.73 -22.48
CA LYS A 297 -0.74 7.62 -23.64
C LYS A 297 -1.93 7.52 -24.59
N GLU A 298 -2.43 6.31 -24.87
CA GLU A 298 -3.60 6.09 -25.75
C GLU A 298 -4.84 6.83 -25.25
N ILE A 299 -5.10 6.79 -23.93
CA ILE A 299 -6.27 7.47 -23.34
C ILE A 299 -6.01 8.94 -23.00
N GLY A 300 -4.78 9.46 -23.25
CA GLY A 300 -4.39 10.86 -23.02
C GLY A 300 -4.18 11.24 -21.56
N ALA A 301 -3.98 10.27 -20.67
CA ALA A 301 -3.70 10.53 -19.24
C ALA A 301 -2.27 11.06 -19.02
N ILE A 302 -1.34 10.70 -19.89
CA ILE A 302 0.05 11.20 -19.91
C ILE A 302 0.46 11.57 -21.35
N GLN A 303 1.56 12.36 -21.49
CA GLN A 303 2.09 12.83 -22.79
C GLN A 303 3.11 11.85 -23.40
#